data_ff1947fd1c6181bcec5b5fe1b5519cc1
#
_entry.id   ff1947fd1c6181bcec5b5fe1b5519cc1
#
_cell.length_a   1.000
_cell.length_b   1.000
_cell.length_c   1.000
_cell.angle_alpha   90.00
_cell.angle_beta   90.00
_cell.angle_gamma   90.00
#
_symmetry.space_group_name_H-M   'P 1'
#
loop_
_entity.id
_entity.type
_entity.pdbx_description
1 polymer ?
#
loop_
_entity_poly.entity_id
_entity_poly.type
_entity_poly.pdbx_seq_one_letter_code
_entity_poly.pdbx_strand_id
1 'polypeptide(L)'
;MKALVKKTDHELIQLFTDGNLEALEALVIRHKDKLYTSILFLVKDKYLAEDIFQDVFIRIIDTMRSGRYTEEGKFLPWAMRIAHNLCVDHFRKVKRTPTIRNSEDKDIFEVLNFTDDSAETVMMKRQSHHRVREMLERLPEDQREVIILRHYADMSFKEIAAATDCSINTALGRMRYGLINLRKLMVQKQIAL
;
A
#
# COMPACT_ATOMS: atom_id res chain seq x y z
N MET A 1 0.63 -11.85 22.88
CA MET A 1 1.02 -10.72 22.02
C MET A 1 2.51 -10.36 22.06
N LYS A 2 3.17 -9.97 23.22
CA LYS A 2 4.60 -9.55 23.21
C LYS A 2 5.58 -10.59 22.60
N ALA A 3 5.32 -11.88 22.76
CA ALA A 3 6.16 -12.95 22.21
C ALA A 3 6.00 -13.10 20.68
N LEU A 4 4.82 -12.81 20.11
CA LEU A 4 4.53 -12.93 18.68
C LEU A 4 5.12 -11.78 17.86
N VAL A 5 5.27 -10.59 18.47
CA VAL A 5 5.85 -9.41 17.77
C VAL A 5 7.29 -9.66 17.30
N LYS A 6 8.06 -10.52 18.00
CA LYS A 6 9.45 -10.86 17.66
C LYS A 6 9.59 -11.96 16.60
N LYS A 7 8.50 -12.64 16.27
CA LYS A 7 8.51 -13.72 15.27
C LYS A 7 8.59 -13.18 13.85
N THR A 8 9.20 -13.95 12.97
CA THR A 8 9.22 -13.65 11.53
C THR A 8 7.83 -13.85 10.90
N ASP A 9 7.60 -13.26 9.72
CA ASP A 9 6.33 -13.48 8.99
C ASP A 9 6.09 -14.96 8.72
N HIS A 10 7.14 -15.69 8.35
CA HIS A 10 7.09 -17.14 8.13
C HIS A 10 6.58 -17.90 9.37
N GLU A 11 7.14 -17.62 10.56
CA GLU A 11 6.69 -18.25 11.81
C GLU A 11 5.25 -17.90 12.16
N LEU A 12 4.83 -16.64 11.92
CA LEU A 12 3.46 -16.20 12.17
C LEU A 12 2.48 -16.90 11.23
N ILE A 13 2.84 -17.08 9.98
CA ILE A 13 2.01 -17.77 8.98
C ILE A 13 1.86 -19.24 9.34
N GLN A 14 2.94 -19.91 9.74
CA GLN A 14 2.87 -21.29 10.21
C GLN A 14 1.94 -21.45 11.43
N LEU A 15 2.13 -20.60 12.45
CA LEU A 15 1.26 -20.62 13.63
C LEU A 15 -0.21 -20.36 13.29
N PHE A 16 -0.49 -19.45 12.35
CA PHE A 16 -1.85 -19.21 11.88
C PHE A 16 -2.45 -20.45 11.16
N THR A 17 -1.66 -21.10 10.33
CA THR A 17 -2.07 -22.33 9.62
C THR A 17 -2.36 -23.47 10.62
N ASP A 18 -1.62 -23.52 11.73
CA ASP A 18 -1.84 -24.45 12.85
C ASP A 18 -3.00 -24.04 13.77
N GLY A 19 -3.75 -22.96 13.43
CA GLY A 19 -4.97 -22.54 14.13
C GLY A 19 -4.80 -21.40 15.14
N ASN A 20 -3.60 -20.80 15.25
CA ASN A 20 -3.36 -19.68 16.18
C ASN A 20 -3.81 -18.35 15.56
N LEU A 21 -4.97 -17.84 15.99
CA LEU A 21 -5.55 -16.57 15.51
C LEU A 21 -4.73 -15.33 15.94
N GLU A 22 -4.05 -15.37 17.11
CA GLU A 22 -3.20 -14.25 17.54
C GLU A 22 -2.02 -14.03 16.59
N ALA A 23 -1.54 -15.09 15.92
CA ALA A 23 -0.48 -14.98 14.94
C ALA A 23 -0.93 -14.20 13.69
N LEU A 24 -2.18 -14.37 13.25
CA LEU A 24 -2.78 -13.56 12.19
C LEU A 24 -2.90 -12.10 12.62
N GLU A 25 -3.38 -11.85 13.84
CA GLU A 25 -3.48 -10.49 14.39
C GLU A 25 -2.12 -9.79 14.39
N ALA A 26 -1.06 -10.47 14.83
CA ALA A 26 0.31 -9.94 14.83
C ALA A 26 0.80 -9.60 13.40
N LEU A 27 0.47 -10.44 12.42
CA LEU A 27 0.81 -10.23 11.02
C LEU A 27 0.06 -9.02 10.43
N VAL A 28 -1.24 -8.89 10.73
CA VAL A 28 -2.07 -7.74 10.35
C VAL A 28 -1.50 -6.46 10.93
N ILE A 29 -1.24 -6.42 12.24
CA ILE A 29 -0.70 -5.23 12.93
C ILE A 29 0.63 -4.79 12.31
N ARG A 30 1.49 -5.73 11.94
CA ARG A 30 2.82 -5.45 11.34
C ARG A 30 2.72 -4.80 9.97
N HIS A 31 1.76 -5.18 9.14
CA HIS A 31 1.70 -4.80 7.72
C HIS A 31 0.55 -3.85 7.36
N LYS A 32 -0.43 -3.65 8.27
CA LYS A 32 -1.64 -2.85 8.00
C LYS A 32 -1.33 -1.45 7.49
N ASP A 33 -0.37 -0.75 8.08
CA ASP A 33 -0.09 0.64 7.74
C ASP A 33 0.47 0.78 6.32
N LYS A 34 1.41 -0.11 5.94
CA LYS A 34 1.98 -0.14 4.60
C LYS A 34 0.92 -0.53 3.55
N LEU A 35 0.11 -1.54 3.83
CA LEU A 35 -0.97 -1.99 2.95
C LEU A 35 -2.02 -0.90 2.76
N TYR A 36 -2.55 -0.36 3.86
CA TYR A 36 -3.58 0.67 3.82
C TYR A 36 -3.10 1.94 3.10
N THR A 37 -1.90 2.43 3.45
CA THR A 37 -1.31 3.62 2.81
C THR A 37 -1.15 3.42 1.31
N SER A 38 -0.69 2.25 0.88
CA SER A 38 -0.53 1.95 -0.55
C SER A 38 -1.87 1.93 -1.29
N ILE A 39 -2.88 1.27 -0.72
CA ILE A 39 -4.24 1.25 -1.28
C ILE A 39 -4.78 2.67 -1.39
N LEU A 40 -4.67 3.46 -0.32
CA LEU A 40 -5.14 4.82 -0.26
C LEU A 40 -4.49 5.72 -1.34
N PHE A 41 -3.19 5.60 -1.55
CA PHE A 41 -2.49 6.34 -2.60
C PHE A 41 -2.87 5.89 -4.02
N LEU A 42 -3.25 4.64 -4.19
CA LEU A 42 -3.72 4.12 -5.48
C LEU A 42 -5.15 4.59 -5.78
N VAL A 43 -6.07 4.46 -4.82
CA VAL A 43 -7.50 4.73 -5.07
C VAL A 43 -7.92 6.17 -4.80
N LYS A 44 -7.19 6.92 -3.95
CA LYS A 44 -7.45 8.33 -3.58
C LYS A 44 -8.80 8.59 -2.91
N ASP A 45 -9.44 7.57 -2.40
CA ASP A 45 -10.72 7.61 -1.73
C ASP A 45 -10.63 6.79 -0.45
N LYS A 46 -10.94 7.39 0.69
CA LYS A 46 -10.80 6.77 2.01
C LYS A 46 -11.73 5.59 2.17
N TYR A 47 -13.00 5.75 1.83
CA TYR A 47 -14.02 4.72 2.01
C TYR A 47 -13.72 3.51 1.12
N LEU A 48 -13.36 3.78 -0.13
CA LEU A 48 -12.92 2.73 -1.05
C LEU A 48 -11.64 2.04 -0.57
N ALA A 49 -10.71 2.78 0.02
CA ALA A 49 -9.48 2.20 0.57
C ALA A 49 -9.77 1.28 1.76
N GLU A 50 -10.72 1.64 2.63
CA GLU A 50 -11.17 0.81 3.75
C GLU A 50 -11.84 -0.49 3.25
N ASP A 51 -12.72 -0.39 2.26
CA ASP A 51 -13.38 -1.56 1.66
C ASP A 51 -12.37 -2.51 1.01
N ILE A 52 -11.48 -1.98 0.16
CA ILE A 52 -10.44 -2.78 -0.47
C ILE A 52 -9.50 -3.40 0.55
N PHE A 53 -9.13 -2.66 1.61
CA PHE A 53 -8.28 -3.17 2.67
C PHE A 53 -8.91 -4.38 3.38
N GLN A 54 -10.19 -4.34 3.69
CA GLN A 54 -10.93 -5.48 4.25
C GLN A 54 -10.93 -6.66 3.28
N ASP A 55 -11.24 -6.43 2.01
CA ASP A 55 -11.25 -7.46 0.96
C ASP A 55 -9.87 -8.12 0.79
N VAL A 56 -8.78 -7.35 0.91
CA VAL A 56 -7.40 -7.88 0.89
C VAL A 56 -7.20 -8.90 2.00
N PHE A 57 -7.59 -8.58 3.24
CA PHE A 57 -7.40 -9.50 4.35
C PHE A 57 -8.31 -10.73 4.26
N ILE A 58 -9.53 -10.60 3.78
CA ILE A 58 -10.41 -11.76 3.50
C ILE A 58 -9.71 -12.69 2.51
N ARG A 59 -9.18 -12.18 1.40
CA ARG A 59 -8.47 -13.00 0.40
C ARG A 59 -7.17 -13.60 0.94
N ILE A 60 -6.42 -12.87 1.78
CA ILE A 60 -5.21 -13.39 2.44
C ILE A 60 -5.59 -14.59 3.31
N ILE A 61 -6.60 -14.46 4.18
CA ILE A 61 -7.06 -15.51 5.09
C ILE A 61 -7.53 -16.74 4.31
N ASP A 62 -8.36 -16.55 3.30
CA ASP A 62 -8.88 -17.64 2.47
C ASP A 62 -7.77 -18.37 1.72
N THR A 63 -6.80 -17.63 1.20
CA THR A 63 -5.66 -18.22 0.48
C THR A 63 -4.76 -19.03 1.41
N MET A 64 -4.50 -18.53 2.62
CA MET A 64 -3.70 -19.23 3.64
C MET A 64 -4.44 -20.48 4.16
N ARG A 65 -5.72 -20.37 4.51
CA ARG A 65 -6.53 -21.50 5.03
C ARG A 65 -6.72 -22.61 4.00
N SER A 66 -6.79 -22.25 2.72
CA SER A 66 -6.91 -23.25 1.64
C SER A 66 -5.59 -23.89 1.24
N GLY A 67 -4.46 -23.58 1.92
CA GLY A 67 -3.14 -24.12 1.60
C GLY A 67 -2.56 -23.68 0.26
N ARG A 68 -3.19 -22.69 -0.40
CA ARG A 68 -2.71 -22.17 -1.70
C ARG A 68 -1.60 -21.12 -1.59
N TYR A 69 -1.33 -20.65 -0.38
CA TYR A 69 -0.23 -19.76 -0.12
C TYR A 69 1.06 -20.54 0.06
N THR A 70 2.07 -20.23 -0.74
CA THR A 70 3.43 -20.76 -0.57
C THR A 70 4.29 -19.68 0.04
N GLU A 71 4.82 -19.92 1.24
CA GLU A 71 5.68 -18.97 1.94
C GLU A 71 7.09 -18.95 1.33
N GLU A 72 7.43 -17.84 0.70
CA GLU A 72 8.74 -17.59 0.07
C GLU A 72 9.53 -16.47 0.78
N GLY A 73 9.17 -16.10 2.02
CA GLY A 73 9.74 -14.97 2.74
C GLY A 73 9.32 -13.59 2.20
N LYS A 74 8.21 -13.54 1.44
CA LYS A 74 7.76 -12.33 0.74
C LYS A 74 6.28 -12.03 0.98
N PHE A 75 5.83 -12.13 2.22
CA PHE A 75 4.43 -11.89 2.58
C PHE A 75 3.92 -10.53 2.11
N LEU A 76 4.62 -9.44 2.44
CA LEU A 76 4.18 -8.08 2.09
C LEU A 76 4.07 -7.86 0.57
N PRO A 77 5.07 -8.19 -0.27
CA PRO A 77 4.92 -8.11 -1.73
C PRO A 77 3.75 -8.93 -2.28
N TRP A 78 3.50 -10.12 -1.73
CA TRP A 78 2.38 -10.96 -2.14
C TRP A 78 1.03 -10.33 -1.75
N ALA A 79 0.87 -9.89 -0.49
CA ALA A 79 -0.33 -9.20 -0.01
C ALA A 79 -0.59 -7.92 -0.82
N MET A 80 0.47 -7.18 -1.17
CA MET A 80 0.37 -5.96 -1.95
C MET A 80 -0.05 -6.23 -3.39
N ARG A 81 0.34 -7.36 -3.98
CA ARG A 81 -0.15 -7.78 -5.30
C ARG A 81 -1.66 -8.05 -5.27
N ILE A 82 -2.18 -8.63 -4.18
CA ILE A 82 -3.63 -8.80 -3.99
C ILE A 82 -4.31 -7.44 -3.93
N ALA A 83 -3.78 -6.51 -3.12
CA ALA A 83 -4.31 -5.15 -2.98
C ALA A 83 -4.31 -4.39 -4.31
N HIS A 84 -3.19 -4.41 -5.03
CA HIS A 84 -3.07 -3.77 -6.34
C HIS A 84 -4.10 -4.32 -7.35
N ASN A 85 -4.25 -5.63 -7.43
CA ASN A 85 -5.23 -6.25 -8.33
C ASN A 85 -6.66 -5.82 -8.01
N LEU A 86 -7.03 -5.74 -6.72
CA LEU A 86 -8.34 -5.24 -6.29
C LEU A 86 -8.56 -3.78 -6.68
N CYS A 87 -7.55 -2.92 -6.53
CA CYS A 87 -7.62 -1.53 -6.99
C CYS A 87 -7.85 -1.45 -8.51
N VAL A 88 -7.07 -2.20 -9.29
CA VAL A 88 -7.19 -2.24 -10.76
C VAL A 88 -8.57 -2.76 -11.18
N ASP A 89 -9.05 -3.83 -10.56
CA ASP A 89 -10.37 -4.41 -10.86
C ASP A 89 -11.50 -3.42 -10.54
N HIS A 90 -11.39 -2.67 -9.45
CA HIS A 90 -12.33 -1.60 -9.12
C HIS A 90 -12.38 -0.54 -10.23
N PHE A 91 -11.22 -0.01 -10.67
CA PHE A 91 -11.18 0.99 -11.74
C PHE A 91 -11.69 0.45 -13.07
N ARG A 92 -11.42 -0.82 -13.39
CA ARG A 92 -11.98 -1.47 -14.59
C ARG A 92 -13.50 -1.54 -14.54
N LYS A 93 -14.09 -1.87 -13.36
CA LYS A 93 -15.55 -1.87 -13.17
C LYS A 93 -16.13 -0.46 -13.34
N VAL A 94 -15.54 0.53 -12.70
CA VAL A 94 -16.01 1.93 -12.77
C VAL A 94 -15.95 2.48 -14.20
N LYS A 95 -14.91 2.16 -14.98
CA LYS A 95 -14.82 2.55 -16.40
C LYS A 95 -15.92 1.91 -17.26
N ARG A 96 -16.39 0.71 -16.88
CA ARG A 96 -17.48 0.01 -17.59
C ARG A 96 -18.87 0.49 -17.21
N THR A 97 -19.02 1.06 -15.99
CA THR A 97 -20.31 1.55 -15.47
C THR A 97 -20.14 3.03 -15.12
N PRO A 98 -20.44 3.98 -16.00
CA PRO A 98 -20.32 5.40 -15.72
C PRO A 98 -21.26 5.79 -14.58
N THR A 99 -20.72 6.08 -13.41
CA THR A 99 -21.45 6.61 -12.26
C THR A 99 -21.01 8.06 -12.05
N ILE A 100 -21.95 8.97 -11.86
CA ILE A 100 -21.68 10.38 -11.53
C ILE A 100 -21.03 10.41 -10.13
N ARG A 101 -19.77 10.84 -10.05
CA ARG A 101 -19.05 10.98 -8.79
C ARG A 101 -19.13 12.42 -8.32
N ASN A 102 -19.67 12.62 -7.13
CA ASN A 102 -19.43 13.82 -6.32
C ASN A 102 -18.20 13.54 -5.46
N SER A 103 -17.05 14.11 -5.81
CA SER A 103 -15.85 14.05 -5.00
C SER A 103 -15.87 15.18 -3.98
N GLU A 104 -16.28 14.90 -2.76
CA GLU A 104 -15.92 15.74 -1.61
C GLU A 104 -14.59 15.23 -1.05
N ASP A 105 -13.52 15.99 -1.32
CA ASP A 105 -12.19 15.79 -0.72
C ASP A 105 -12.25 16.10 0.79
N LYS A 106 -12.44 15.07 1.63
CA LYS A 106 -12.23 15.17 3.08
C LYS A 106 -10.85 14.63 3.44
N ASP A 107 -10.20 15.38 4.33
CA ASP A 107 -8.84 15.14 4.80
C ASP A 107 -8.66 13.71 5.37
N ILE A 108 -7.86 12.91 4.67
CA ILE A 108 -7.75 11.45 4.85
C ILE A 108 -6.80 11.08 6.00
N PHE A 109 -6.04 12.06 6.54
CA PHE A 109 -4.97 11.81 7.50
C PHE A 109 -5.41 11.58 8.96
N GLU A 110 -6.69 11.78 9.29
CA GLU A 110 -7.20 11.49 10.63
C GLU A 110 -7.10 10.00 11.03
N VAL A 111 -6.94 9.10 10.06
CA VAL A 111 -7.00 7.65 10.28
C VAL A 111 -5.64 7.01 10.60
N LEU A 112 -4.52 7.70 10.34
CA LEU A 112 -3.17 7.13 10.52
C LEU A 112 -2.57 7.32 11.92
N ASN A 113 -3.38 7.53 12.94
CA ASN A 113 -2.93 7.66 14.33
C ASN A 113 -2.82 6.29 15.01
N PHE A 114 -1.69 5.62 14.83
CA PHE A 114 -1.41 4.35 15.52
C PHE A 114 -0.08 4.35 16.30
N THR A 115 0.44 5.51 16.73
CA THR A 115 1.66 5.56 17.53
C THR A 115 1.46 6.42 18.77
N ASP A 116 2.02 5.97 19.91
CA ASP A 116 2.20 6.71 21.17
C ASP A 116 3.21 7.87 21.04
N ASP A 117 3.26 8.54 19.89
CA ASP A 117 4.15 9.67 19.66
C ASP A 117 3.58 10.95 20.30
N SER A 118 4.45 11.88 20.70
CA SER A 118 4.02 13.20 21.20
C SER A 118 3.19 13.94 20.14
N ALA A 119 2.24 14.76 20.57
CA ALA A 119 1.34 15.53 19.68
C ALA A 119 2.11 16.33 18.59
N GLU A 120 3.27 16.88 18.95
CA GLU A 120 4.14 17.65 18.06
C GLU A 120 4.77 16.75 16.98
N THR A 121 5.27 15.58 17.35
CA THR A 121 5.85 14.58 16.42
C THR A 121 4.79 14.05 15.46
N VAL A 122 3.57 13.82 15.96
CA VAL A 122 2.41 13.40 15.16
C VAL A 122 2.04 14.49 14.13
N MET A 123 2.04 15.76 14.56
CA MET A 123 1.72 16.89 13.67
C MET A 123 2.77 17.10 12.57
N MET A 124 4.07 16.98 12.89
CA MET A 124 5.16 17.06 11.92
C MET A 124 5.09 15.90 10.91
N LYS A 125 4.85 14.67 11.38
CA LYS A 125 4.66 13.50 10.51
C LYS A 125 3.46 13.68 9.59
N ARG A 126 2.32 14.18 10.10
CA ARG A 126 1.11 14.47 9.30
C ARG A 126 1.40 15.46 8.19
N GLN A 127 2.07 16.58 8.49
CA GLN A 127 2.43 17.59 7.48
C GLN A 127 3.38 17.01 6.42
N SER A 128 4.36 16.20 6.81
CA SER A 128 5.28 15.53 5.90
C SER A 128 4.53 14.56 4.97
N HIS A 129 3.66 13.72 5.53
CA HIS A 129 2.85 12.77 4.74
C HIS A 129 1.91 13.48 3.78
N HIS A 130 1.26 14.57 4.21
CA HIS A 130 0.40 15.39 3.35
C HIS A 130 1.18 15.96 2.16
N ARG A 131 2.37 16.52 2.38
CA ARG A 131 3.24 17.06 1.31
C ARG A 131 3.66 15.97 0.31
N VAL A 132 4.05 14.79 0.82
CA VAL A 132 4.43 13.65 -0.04
C VAL A 132 3.23 13.21 -0.90
N ARG A 133 2.04 13.11 -0.31
CA ARG A 133 0.82 12.78 -1.03
C ARG A 133 0.54 13.76 -2.16
N GLU A 134 0.50 15.05 -1.86
CA GLU A 134 0.27 16.08 -2.89
C GLU A 134 1.28 16.01 -4.05
N MET A 135 2.53 15.67 -3.76
CA MET A 135 3.55 15.49 -4.79
C MET A 135 3.30 14.23 -5.62
N LEU A 136 2.96 13.11 -4.97
CA LEU A 136 2.62 11.86 -5.67
C LEU A 136 1.37 12.01 -6.55
N GLU A 137 0.36 12.76 -6.10
CA GLU A 137 -0.87 13.03 -6.87
C GLU A 137 -0.63 13.80 -8.17
N ARG A 138 0.44 14.61 -8.22
CA ARG A 138 0.84 15.38 -9.41
C ARG A 138 1.65 14.56 -10.42
N LEU A 139 2.08 13.36 -10.05
CA LEU A 139 2.77 12.48 -10.98
C LEU A 139 1.78 11.81 -11.94
N PRO A 140 2.22 11.49 -13.17
CA PRO A 140 1.54 10.54 -14.02
C PRO A 140 1.24 9.24 -13.27
N GLU A 141 0.09 8.64 -13.54
CA GLU A 141 -0.43 7.48 -12.81
C GLU A 141 0.57 6.31 -12.75
N ASP A 142 1.15 5.96 -13.88
CA ASP A 142 2.12 4.88 -14.00
C ASP A 142 3.44 5.11 -13.25
N GLN A 143 3.89 6.37 -13.14
CA GLN A 143 5.07 6.73 -12.35
C GLN A 143 4.77 6.69 -10.85
N ARG A 144 3.61 7.22 -10.44
CA ARG A 144 3.13 7.17 -9.06
C ARG A 144 2.99 5.73 -8.58
N GLU A 145 2.35 4.88 -9.38
CA GLU A 145 2.13 3.46 -9.09
C GLU A 145 3.43 2.72 -8.81
N VAL A 146 4.42 2.85 -9.69
CA VAL A 146 5.73 2.21 -9.49
C VAL A 146 6.44 2.70 -8.24
N ILE A 147 6.36 3.99 -7.90
CA ILE A 147 6.94 4.55 -6.68
C ILE A 147 6.25 3.96 -5.44
N ILE A 148 4.92 3.87 -5.44
CA ILE A 148 4.15 3.30 -4.33
C ILE A 148 4.52 1.83 -4.13
N LEU A 149 4.49 1.03 -5.18
CA LEU A 149 4.80 -0.39 -5.11
C LEU A 149 6.25 -0.65 -4.68
N ARG A 150 7.19 0.20 -5.11
CA ARG A 150 8.60 0.05 -4.70
C ARG A 150 8.86 0.47 -3.26
N HIS A 151 8.28 1.60 -2.82
CA HIS A 151 8.61 2.22 -1.53
C HIS A 151 7.78 1.66 -0.37
N TYR A 152 6.48 1.47 -0.56
CA TYR A 152 5.57 1.01 0.51
C TYR A 152 5.39 -0.51 0.51
N ALA A 153 5.45 -1.14 -0.67
CA ALA A 153 5.25 -2.58 -0.83
C ALA A 153 6.54 -3.40 -0.79
N ASP A 154 7.70 -2.76 -0.76
CA ASP A 154 9.02 -3.39 -0.82
C ASP A 154 9.20 -4.33 -2.03
N MET A 155 8.42 -4.12 -3.12
CA MET A 155 8.46 -4.95 -4.32
C MET A 155 9.74 -4.73 -5.13
N SER A 156 10.30 -5.82 -5.67
CA SER A 156 11.36 -5.76 -6.68
C SER A 156 10.82 -5.25 -8.01
N PHE A 157 11.66 -4.73 -8.91
CA PHE A 157 11.22 -4.31 -10.24
C PHE A 157 10.63 -5.45 -11.07
N LYS A 158 11.05 -6.70 -10.84
CA LYS A 158 10.45 -7.89 -11.45
C LYS A 158 9.01 -8.09 -10.98
N GLU A 159 8.75 -7.94 -9.69
CA GLU A 159 7.41 -8.05 -9.10
C GLU A 159 6.51 -6.90 -9.54
N ILE A 160 7.03 -5.66 -9.59
CA ILE A 160 6.32 -4.48 -10.09
C ILE A 160 5.95 -4.68 -11.56
N ALA A 161 6.88 -5.12 -12.40
CA ALA A 161 6.65 -5.38 -13.81
C ALA A 161 5.53 -6.41 -14.02
N ALA A 162 5.54 -7.49 -13.23
CA ALA A 162 4.49 -8.51 -13.26
C ALA A 162 3.14 -7.98 -12.75
N ALA A 163 3.12 -7.12 -11.73
CA ALA A 163 1.89 -6.54 -11.19
C ALA A 163 1.26 -5.51 -12.11
N THR A 164 2.08 -4.70 -12.80
CA THR A 164 1.63 -3.60 -13.67
C THR A 164 1.59 -3.96 -15.17
N ASP A 165 1.74 -5.25 -15.48
CA ASP A 165 1.71 -5.79 -16.85
C ASP A 165 2.65 -5.03 -17.82
N CYS A 166 3.90 -4.83 -17.39
CA CYS A 166 4.91 -4.15 -18.20
C CYS A 166 6.28 -4.85 -18.14
N SER A 167 7.23 -4.42 -18.97
CA SER A 167 8.60 -4.93 -18.90
C SER A 167 9.35 -4.37 -17.68
N ILE A 168 10.38 -5.10 -17.20
CA ILE A 168 11.25 -4.61 -16.10
C ILE A 168 11.91 -3.28 -16.49
N ASN A 169 12.32 -3.12 -17.75
CA ASN A 169 12.91 -1.87 -18.24
C ASN A 169 11.90 -0.72 -18.22
N THR A 170 10.64 -0.99 -18.53
CA THR A 170 9.55 -0.03 -18.43
C THR A 170 9.35 0.40 -16.97
N ALA A 171 9.29 -0.54 -16.03
CA ALA A 171 9.16 -0.24 -14.60
C ALA A 171 10.34 0.60 -14.09
N LEU A 172 11.57 0.26 -14.48
CA LEU A 172 12.78 1.07 -14.17
C LEU A 172 12.70 2.47 -14.75
N GLY A 173 12.24 2.60 -16.00
CA GLY A 173 12.05 3.89 -16.65
C GLY A 173 11.00 4.75 -15.93
N ARG A 174 9.83 4.18 -15.59
CA ARG A 174 8.77 4.84 -14.83
C ARG A 174 9.27 5.32 -13.47
N MET A 175 10.03 4.50 -12.75
CA MET A 175 10.66 4.88 -11.48
C MET A 175 11.63 6.05 -11.65
N ARG A 176 12.55 5.97 -12.63
CA ARG A 176 13.54 7.02 -12.91
C ARG A 176 12.85 8.36 -13.21
N TYR A 177 11.88 8.36 -14.13
CA TYR A 177 11.18 9.60 -14.50
C TYR A 177 10.29 10.10 -13.37
N GLY A 178 9.66 9.21 -12.59
CA GLY A 178 8.91 9.57 -11.40
C GLY A 178 9.75 10.31 -10.37
N LEU A 179 10.97 9.82 -10.07
CA LEU A 179 11.89 10.48 -9.14
C LEU A 179 12.39 11.83 -9.69
N ILE A 180 12.65 11.95 -11.00
CA ILE A 180 13.01 13.22 -11.63
C ILE A 180 11.87 14.23 -11.47
N ASN A 181 10.63 13.82 -11.73
CA ASN A 181 9.46 14.68 -11.62
C ASN A 181 9.16 15.07 -10.17
N LEU A 182 9.30 14.15 -9.20
CA LEU A 182 9.22 14.48 -7.78
C LEU A 182 10.23 15.53 -7.38
N ARG A 183 11.51 15.37 -7.79
CA ARG A 183 12.55 16.36 -7.49
C ARG A 183 12.22 17.74 -8.06
N LYS A 184 11.68 17.82 -9.27
CA LYS A 184 11.21 19.09 -9.86
C LYS A 184 10.10 19.72 -9.03
N LEU A 185 9.12 18.93 -8.58
CA LEU A 185 8.02 19.40 -7.72
C LEU A 185 8.50 19.89 -6.36
N MET A 186 9.50 19.23 -5.76
CA MET A 186 10.12 19.65 -4.50
C MET A 186 10.81 21.00 -4.63
N VAL A 187 11.59 21.19 -5.69
CA VAL A 187 12.27 22.48 -5.98
C VAL A 187 11.23 23.59 -6.18
N GLN A 188 10.15 23.33 -6.95
CA GLN A 188 9.09 24.32 -7.19
C GLN A 188 8.35 24.73 -5.90
N LYS A 189 8.19 23.81 -4.94
CA LYS A 189 7.53 24.07 -3.64
C LYS A 189 8.49 24.54 -2.56
N GLN A 190 9.79 24.76 -2.86
CA GLN A 190 10.84 25.13 -1.91
C GLN A 190 10.94 24.16 -0.71
N ILE A 191 10.69 22.89 -0.94
CA ILE A 191 10.80 21.85 0.08
C ILE A 191 12.28 21.41 0.11
N ALA A 192 12.97 21.71 1.23
CA ALA A 192 14.32 21.21 1.46
C ALA A 192 14.32 19.67 1.58
N LEU A 193 15.36 19.05 1.03
CA LEU A 193 15.63 17.62 1.20
C LEU A 193 16.27 17.36 2.56
#